data_288c4b4975025c16b617275e5696b0eb
#
_entry.id   288c4b4975025c16b617275e5696b0eb
#
_cell.length_a   1.000
_cell.length_b   1.000
_cell.length_c   1.000
_cell.angle_alpha   90.00
_cell.angle_beta   90.00
_cell.angle_gamma   90.00
#
_symmetry.space_group_name_H-M   'P 1'
#
loop_
_entity.id
_entity.type
_entity.pdbx_description
1 polymer ?
#
loop_
_entity_poly.entity_id
_entity_poly.type
_entity_poly.pdbx_seq_one_letter_code
_entity_poly.pdbx_strand_id
1 'polypeptide(L)'
;MALMQIAEPGMTADPHQRRLAIGIDLGTTHSLVASVLSALPTVMRNHDGQYLLPSVVRYCEDDKVVVGYPAQAAAGQDPHNTIASVKRFMGRGHEDVQLLAGHLPYDLVPAEGMIRLRTRAGEKSPVEVSAEILKVLKNLAEETLGSEPEGVVITVPAYFDEAQRQATKDAARLAGLNVLRLLAEPTAAAVAYGLDKKSEGLFAIYDLGGGTFDISILRLQAGVFEVLATAGDTALGGDDMDHAIAEWLMAESGIHLDDPLWRRQVLQQARQAKEALTDQEQVELTLDSGQGAPRIIQLTRKQLETLIQPVLQRTLPACRRALRDAGLKVADVDGVVLVGGATRVPALRRLVAEFFQQPVLTDIDPDQVVALGAAIQADALVGNQREDLLLMDVLPLSLGLETMGGLVEKIIPRNTPIPAAKAQEFTTFKDGQTAMSIHVLQGERDLVQDCRSLARFSLRGIPPMVAGAARIRVTFQVDADGLLTVSAEETSTGVRSEVLVKPSFGLNDEEIARMLQDSFAHGAEDIAHRRLSEARVEGERVREALQGALSTDAALLQADEKARLDAASQHLEQCLAGSDADAISKAAEAVEAAAEPLVQRRMDSALRRAIAGRSIDDLGE
;
A
#
# COMPACT_ATOMS: atom_id res chain seq x y z
N MET A 1 -18.09 30.35 44.31
CA MET A 1 -17.57 30.71 42.98
C MET A 1 -16.11 30.32 42.98
N ALA A 2 -15.73 29.26 42.23
CA ALA A 2 -14.32 28.93 42.06
C ALA A 2 -13.70 29.98 41.13
N LEU A 3 -12.63 30.61 41.56
CA LEU A 3 -11.87 31.54 40.71
C LEU A 3 -11.25 30.72 39.58
N MET A 4 -11.56 31.09 38.32
CA MET A 4 -10.89 30.52 37.16
C MET A 4 -9.43 30.97 37.13
N GLN A 5 -8.52 30.03 36.99
CA GLN A 5 -7.11 30.35 36.85
C GLN A 5 -6.81 30.75 35.41
N ILE A 6 -6.06 31.85 35.25
CA ILE A 6 -5.51 32.27 33.96
C ILE A 6 -4.25 31.45 33.70
N ALA A 7 -4.09 30.96 32.47
CA ALA A 7 -2.90 30.21 32.07
C ALA A 7 -1.64 31.08 32.24
N GLU A 8 -0.55 30.47 32.70
CA GLU A 8 0.74 31.14 32.77
C GLU A 8 1.30 31.42 31.36
N PRO A 9 2.10 32.48 31.17
CA PRO A 9 2.75 32.77 29.89
C PRO A 9 3.52 31.54 29.37
N GLY A 10 3.18 31.11 28.15
CA GLY A 10 3.76 29.93 27.53
C GLY A 10 3.03 28.60 27.81
N MET A 11 1.96 28.58 28.61
CA MET A 11 1.14 27.37 28.86
C MET A 11 0.06 27.13 27.81
N THR A 12 -0.37 28.16 27.09
CA THR A 12 -1.24 28.06 25.90
C THR A 12 -0.69 28.94 24.80
N ALA A 13 -0.77 28.49 23.54
CA ALA A 13 -0.46 29.34 22.42
C ALA A 13 -1.42 30.54 22.43
N ASP A 14 -0.87 31.74 22.16
CA ASP A 14 -1.68 32.96 22.01
C ASP A 14 -2.76 32.68 20.94
N PRO A 15 -4.05 32.98 21.17
CA PRO A 15 -5.11 32.73 20.18
C PRO A 15 -4.82 33.30 18.79
N HIS A 16 -4.04 34.39 18.74
CA HIS A 16 -3.60 35.04 17.49
C HIS A 16 -2.35 34.38 16.85
N GLN A 17 -1.73 33.43 17.52
CA GLN A 17 -0.55 32.67 17.02
C GLN A 17 -0.88 31.21 16.72
N ARG A 18 -2.13 30.79 16.96
CA ARG A 18 -2.54 29.42 16.68
C ARG A 18 -2.51 29.17 15.18
N ARG A 19 -1.70 28.23 14.75
CA ARG A 19 -1.63 27.77 13.36
C ARG A 19 -2.84 26.92 13.06
N LEU A 20 -3.55 27.24 11.98
CA LEU A 20 -4.73 26.49 11.58
C LEU A 20 -4.34 25.32 10.71
N ALA A 21 -4.78 24.14 11.08
CA ALA A 21 -4.58 22.92 10.31
C ALA A 21 -5.86 22.11 10.28
N ILE A 22 -6.03 21.30 9.24
CA ILE A 22 -7.23 20.49 9.03
C ILE A 22 -6.88 19.02 8.85
N GLY A 23 -7.80 18.16 9.26
CA GLY A 23 -7.80 16.75 8.91
C GLY A 23 -8.90 16.47 7.90
N ILE A 24 -8.58 15.72 6.86
CA ILE A 24 -9.53 15.29 5.83
C ILE A 24 -9.58 13.77 5.81
N ASP A 25 -10.78 13.23 5.95
CA ASP A 25 -11.08 11.86 5.56
C ASP A 25 -11.61 11.87 4.12
N LEU A 26 -10.79 11.41 3.17
CA LEU A 26 -11.16 11.26 1.76
C LEU A 26 -11.73 9.86 1.54
N GLY A 27 -13.00 9.66 1.88
CA GLY A 27 -13.66 8.35 1.81
C GLY A 27 -14.17 7.96 0.41
N THR A 28 -14.39 6.67 0.20
CA THR A 28 -14.94 6.15 -1.08
C THR A 28 -16.34 6.68 -1.35
N THR A 29 -17.17 6.75 -0.33
CA THR A 29 -18.59 7.13 -0.44
C THR A 29 -18.85 8.54 0.06
N HIS A 30 -18.27 8.90 1.19
CA HIS A 30 -18.37 10.22 1.81
C HIS A 30 -16.99 10.69 2.24
N SER A 31 -16.80 11.98 2.20
CA SER A 31 -15.59 12.65 2.67
C SER A 31 -15.95 13.69 3.73
N LEU A 32 -15.03 13.93 4.66
CA LEU A 32 -15.22 14.85 5.78
C LEU A 32 -13.99 15.72 5.99
N VAL A 33 -14.20 16.89 6.55
CA VAL A 33 -13.13 17.76 7.04
C VAL A 33 -13.38 18.14 8.50
N ALA A 34 -12.32 18.13 9.28
CA ALA A 34 -12.33 18.48 10.69
C ALA A 34 -11.14 19.37 11.04
N SER A 35 -11.24 20.09 12.15
CA SER A 35 -10.13 20.83 12.75
C SER A 35 -10.27 20.83 14.27
N VAL A 36 -9.20 21.17 14.96
CA VAL A 36 -9.25 21.38 16.41
C VAL A 36 -9.68 22.80 16.69
N LEU A 37 -10.91 22.98 17.12
CA LEU A 37 -11.49 24.28 17.50
C LEU A 37 -11.63 24.35 19.03
N SER A 38 -11.08 25.41 19.64
CA SER A 38 -11.13 25.60 21.11
C SER A 38 -10.66 24.34 21.88
N ALA A 39 -9.57 23.71 21.42
CA ALA A 39 -8.98 22.47 21.95
C ALA A 39 -9.86 21.21 21.79
N LEU A 40 -10.93 21.26 21.03
CA LEU A 40 -11.79 20.11 20.73
C LEU A 40 -11.73 19.76 19.25
N PRO A 41 -11.43 18.53 18.86
CA PRO A 41 -11.54 18.10 17.49
C PRO A 41 -13.01 18.15 17.07
N THR A 42 -13.29 18.85 15.96
CA THR A 42 -14.65 19.16 15.54
C THR A 42 -14.76 18.96 14.02
N VAL A 43 -15.75 18.18 13.59
CA VAL A 43 -16.09 18.03 12.17
C VAL A 43 -16.84 19.26 11.70
N MET A 44 -16.46 19.80 10.55
CA MET A 44 -17.08 20.98 9.96
C MET A 44 -18.39 20.62 9.27
N ARG A 45 -19.34 21.56 9.28
CA ARG A 45 -20.65 21.40 8.68
C ARG A 45 -20.85 22.44 7.58
N ASN A 46 -21.49 22.01 6.49
CA ASN A 46 -21.91 22.92 5.44
C ASN A 46 -23.09 23.81 5.91
N HIS A 47 -23.53 24.72 5.05
CA HIS A 47 -24.65 25.65 5.35
C HIS A 47 -25.98 24.93 5.67
N ASP A 48 -26.16 23.68 5.20
CA ASP A 48 -27.33 22.85 5.48
C ASP A 48 -27.19 22.05 6.78
N GLY A 49 -26.09 22.25 7.52
CA GLY A 49 -25.79 21.56 8.77
C GLY A 49 -25.27 20.12 8.59
N GLN A 50 -25.00 19.70 7.35
CA GLN A 50 -24.47 18.38 7.01
C GLN A 50 -22.95 18.37 7.15
N TYR A 51 -22.39 17.29 7.69
CA TYR A 51 -20.94 17.08 7.83
C TYR A 51 -20.38 16.06 6.83
N LEU A 52 -21.23 15.17 6.30
CA LEU A 52 -20.87 14.21 5.26
C LEU A 52 -20.95 14.89 3.88
N LEU A 53 -19.89 14.88 3.13
CA LEU A 53 -19.87 15.25 1.72
C LEU A 53 -19.87 13.97 0.87
N PRO A 54 -20.94 13.67 0.10
CA PRO A 54 -20.88 12.55 -0.84
C PRO A 54 -19.69 12.69 -1.79
N SER A 55 -18.87 11.66 -1.90
CA SER A 55 -17.69 11.60 -2.80
C SER A 55 -18.14 11.37 -4.26
N VAL A 56 -18.98 12.29 -4.75
CA VAL A 56 -19.61 12.25 -6.07
C VAL A 56 -19.34 13.56 -6.80
N VAL A 57 -18.83 13.46 -8.02
CA VAL A 57 -18.48 14.60 -8.87
C VAL A 57 -19.24 14.49 -10.20
N ARG A 58 -19.96 15.54 -10.57
CA ARG A 58 -20.67 15.63 -11.86
C ARG A 58 -20.04 16.72 -12.72
N TYR A 59 -19.67 16.36 -13.93
CA TYR A 59 -19.23 17.26 -14.99
C TYR A 59 -20.43 17.70 -15.84
N CYS A 60 -20.78 18.98 -15.74
CA CYS A 60 -21.92 19.57 -16.45
C CYS A 60 -21.49 20.19 -17.80
N GLU A 61 -22.46 20.73 -18.53
CA GLU A 61 -22.21 21.63 -19.66
C GLU A 61 -21.52 22.92 -19.16
N ASP A 62 -20.82 23.63 -20.03
CA ASP A 62 -20.11 24.88 -19.73
C ASP A 62 -18.98 24.74 -18.68
N ASP A 63 -18.28 23.59 -18.66
CA ASP A 63 -17.16 23.28 -17.76
C ASP A 63 -17.49 23.41 -16.25
N LYS A 64 -18.77 23.45 -15.90
CA LYS A 64 -19.21 23.50 -14.52
C LYS A 64 -19.06 22.12 -13.86
N VAL A 65 -18.41 22.11 -12.69
CA VAL A 65 -18.27 20.91 -11.84
C VAL A 65 -19.19 21.06 -10.62
N VAL A 66 -19.94 20.01 -10.32
CA VAL A 66 -20.84 19.92 -9.16
C VAL A 66 -20.40 18.74 -8.30
N VAL A 67 -20.28 18.94 -6.99
CA VAL A 67 -19.79 17.94 -6.04
C VAL A 67 -20.80 17.73 -4.92
N GLY A 68 -20.87 16.52 -4.39
CA GLY A 68 -21.67 16.19 -3.22
C GLY A 68 -23.13 15.86 -3.51
N TYR A 69 -24.03 16.25 -2.64
CA TYR A 69 -25.46 15.91 -2.71
C TYR A 69 -26.14 16.30 -4.04
N PRO A 70 -25.89 17.49 -4.62
CA PRO A 70 -26.49 17.82 -5.92
C PRO A 70 -26.00 16.91 -7.05
N ALA A 71 -24.73 16.51 -7.03
CA ALA A 71 -24.19 15.54 -7.99
C ALA A 71 -24.81 14.16 -7.78
N GLN A 72 -24.93 13.71 -6.54
CA GLN A 72 -25.54 12.45 -6.17
C GLN A 72 -27.00 12.36 -6.63
N ALA A 73 -27.78 13.41 -6.43
CA ALA A 73 -29.18 13.47 -6.88
C ALA A 73 -29.33 13.38 -8.40
N ALA A 74 -28.37 13.91 -9.16
CA ALA A 74 -28.37 13.86 -10.62
C ALA A 74 -27.81 12.55 -11.18
N ALA A 75 -27.20 11.69 -10.36
CA ALA A 75 -26.49 10.50 -10.79
C ALA A 75 -27.35 9.49 -11.59
N GLY A 76 -28.64 9.40 -11.27
CA GLY A 76 -29.59 8.56 -12.02
C GLY A 76 -29.95 9.11 -13.40
N GLN A 77 -29.85 10.42 -13.60
CA GLN A 77 -30.22 11.08 -14.87
C GLN A 77 -29.03 11.27 -15.82
N ASP A 78 -27.82 11.37 -15.25
CA ASP A 78 -26.58 11.63 -16.01
C ASP A 78 -25.42 10.72 -15.53
N PRO A 79 -25.55 9.40 -15.62
CA PRO A 79 -24.62 8.44 -15.02
C PRO A 79 -23.22 8.48 -15.62
N HIS A 80 -23.08 8.75 -16.92
CA HIS A 80 -21.78 8.80 -17.60
C HIS A 80 -20.91 9.99 -17.16
N ASN A 81 -21.52 11.10 -16.74
CA ASN A 81 -20.81 12.31 -16.34
C ASN A 81 -20.80 12.51 -14.83
N THR A 82 -21.39 11.60 -14.06
CA THR A 82 -21.47 11.67 -12.60
C THR A 82 -20.64 10.53 -11.99
N ILE A 83 -19.43 10.86 -11.55
CA ILE A 83 -18.44 9.92 -11.07
C ILE A 83 -18.59 9.76 -9.56
N ALA A 84 -18.80 8.53 -9.10
CA ALA A 84 -18.84 8.13 -7.68
C ALA A 84 -17.79 7.07 -7.38
N SER A 85 -17.44 6.90 -6.12
CA SER A 85 -16.50 5.86 -5.64
C SER A 85 -15.12 5.91 -6.32
N VAL A 86 -14.69 7.10 -6.73
CA VAL A 86 -13.44 7.30 -7.51
C VAL A 86 -12.18 6.84 -6.76
N LYS A 87 -12.21 6.81 -5.42
CA LYS A 87 -11.09 6.35 -4.58
C LYS A 87 -10.65 4.92 -4.94
N ARG A 88 -11.57 4.07 -5.40
CA ARG A 88 -11.28 2.70 -5.85
C ARG A 88 -10.37 2.65 -7.10
N PHE A 89 -10.27 3.73 -7.84
CA PHE A 89 -9.47 3.83 -9.08
C PHE A 89 -8.15 4.58 -8.89
N MET A 90 -7.93 5.14 -7.71
CA MET A 90 -6.70 5.88 -7.40
C MET A 90 -5.48 5.00 -7.54
N GLY A 91 -4.47 5.46 -8.28
CA GLY A 91 -3.21 4.75 -8.47
C GLY A 91 -3.30 3.47 -9.31
N ARG A 92 -4.44 3.19 -9.99
CA ARG A 92 -4.67 1.93 -10.71
C ARG A 92 -4.62 2.11 -12.23
N GLY A 93 -4.11 1.08 -12.91
CA GLY A 93 -4.09 0.98 -14.36
C GLY A 93 -5.40 0.45 -14.96
N HIS A 94 -5.45 0.40 -16.29
CA HIS A 94 -6.65 -0.03 -17.01
C HIS A 94 -7.01 -1.50 -16.74
N GLU A 95 -6.03 -2.38 -16.69
CA GLU A 95 -6.25 -3.82 -16.46
C GLU A 95 -6.82 -4.09 -15.06
N ASP A 96 -6.30 -3.41 -14.04
CA ASP A 96 -6.75 -3.54 -12.66
C ASP A 96 -8.22 -3.13 -12.49
N VAL A 97 -8.63 -2.10 -13.23
CA VAL A 97 -9.99 -1.54 -13.11
C VAL A 97 -11.00 -2.28 -13.98
N GLN A 98 -10.61 -2.95 -15.05
CA GLN A 98 -11.54 -3.76 -15.86
C GLN A 98 -12.23 -4.85 -15.04
N LEU A 99 -11.55 -5.45 -14.09
CA LEU A 99 -12.12 -6.46 -13.17
C LEU A 99 -13.17 -5.84 -12.23
N LEU A 100 -12.98 -4.58 -11.83
CA LEU A 100 -13.89 -3.82 -10.96
C LEU A 100 -15.03 -3.16 -11.75
N ALA A 101 -14.80 -2.87 -13.04
CA ALA A 101 -15.66 -2.02 -13.87
C ALA A 101 -16.82 -2.77 -14.54
N GLY A 102 -16.91 -4.08 -14.43
CA GLY A 102 -17.91 -4.88 -15.17
C GLY A 102 -19.39 -4.46 -14.99
N HIS A 103 -19.67 -3.54 -14.06
CA HIS A 103 -21.03 -3.03 -13.78
C HIS A 103 -21.09 -1.50 -13.64
N LEU A 104 -20.02 -0.78 -13.94
CA LEU A 104 -19.98 0.68 -13.79
C LEU A 104 -20.42 1.37 -15.09
N PRO A 105 -21.18 2.48 -14.99
CA PRO A 105 -21.69 3.20 -16.18
C PRO A 105 -20.63 4.09 -16.83
N TYR A 106 -19.34 3.97 -16.46
CA TYR A 106 -18.29 4.85 -16.92
C TYR A 106 -17.63 4.33 -18.21
N ASP A 107 -17.30 5.24 -19.11
CA ASP A 107 -16.48 4.97 -20.28
C ASP A 107 -14.99 5.11 -19.88
N LEU A 108 -14.35 3.96 -19.67
CA LEU A 108 -12.95 3.88 -19.25
C LEU A 108 -12.05 3.97 -20.49
N VAL A 109 -11.13 4.93 -20.47
CA VAL A 109 -10.17 5.14 -21.56
C VAL A 109 -8.81 4.57 -21.13
N PRO A 110 -8.25 3.62 -21.90
CA PRO A 110 -6.89 3.15 -21.71
C PRO A 110 -5.90 4.32 -21.83
N ALA A 111 -5.00 4.45 -20.87
CA ALA A 111 -3.92 5.43 -20.90
C ALA A 111 -2.62 4.78 -20.43
N GLU A 112 -1.47 5.33 -20.87
CA GLU A 112 -0.20 4.99 -20.23
C GLU A 112 -0.24 5.49 -18.79
N GLY A 113 -0.23 4.57 -17.83
CA GLY A 113 -0.34 4.88 -16.42
C GLY A 113 -1.76 4.68 -15.86
N MET A 114 -2.24 5.64 -15.08
CA MET A 114 -3.56 5.59 -14.44
C MET A 114 -4.68 5.71 -15.49
N ILE A 115 -5.77 4.97 -15.27
CA ILE A 115 -6.96 5.03 -16.14
C ILE A 115 -7.50 6.47 -16.26
N ARG A 116 -8.26 6.70 -17.34
CA ARG A 116 -9.06 7.91 -17.51
C ARG A 116 -10.52 7.58 -17.68
N LEU A 117 -11.36 8.48 -17.22
CA LEU A 117 -12.82 8.43 -17.31
C LEU A 117 -13.24 9.46 -18.36
N ARG A 118 -13.93 9.02 -19.40
CA ARG A 118 -14.46 9.96 -20.40
C ARG A 118 -15.72 10.60 -19.88
N THR A 119 -15.69 11.93 -19.82
CA THR A 119 -16.80 12.76 -19.39
C THR A 119 -17.09 13.82 -20.43
N ARG A 120 -18.18 14.56 -20.26
CA ARG A 120 -18.53 15.71 -21.09
C ARG A 120 -17.46 16.81 -21.06
N ALA A 121 -16.75 16.97 -19.94
CA ALA A 121 -15.64 17.91 -19.78
C ALA A 121 -14.28 17.31 -20.22
N GLY A 122 -14.29 16.29 -21.08
CA GLY A 122 -13.10 15.58 -21.54
C GLY A 122 -12.71 14.39 -20.65
N GLU A 123 -11.50 13.88 -20.87
CA GLU A 123 -10.98 12.74 -20.12
C GLU A 123 -10.41 13.20 -18.78
N LYS A 124 -10.89 12.60 -17.69
CA LYS A 124 -10.50 12.92 -16.31
C LYS A 124 -9.83 11.70 -15.66
N SER A 125 -8.71 11.94 -14.99
CA SER A 125 -8.09 10.93 -14.13
C SER A 125 -8.79 10.84 -12.77
N PRO A 126 -8.67 9.72 -12.04
CA PRO A 126 -9.15 9.62 -10.65
C PRO A 126 -8.57 10.70 -9.74
N VAL A 127 -7.33 11.13 -9.99
CA VAL A 127 -6.66 12.21 -9.27
C VAL A 127 -7.38 13.55 -9.47
N GLU A 128 -7.73 13.90 -10.72
CA GLU A 128 -8.48 15.13 -11.03
C GLU A 128 -9.88 15.11 -10.39
N VAL A 129 -10.57 13.97 -10.44
CA VAL A 129 -11.91 13.84 -9.82
C VAL A 129 -11.82 13.97 -8.30
N SER A 130 -10.82 13.34 -7.65
CA SER A 130 -10.59 13.46 -6.21
C SER A 130 -10.21 14.89 -5.81
N ALA A 131 -9.47 15.60 -6.65
CA ALA A 131 -9.12 16.99 -6.42
C ALA A 131 -10.36 17.90 -6.35
N GLU A 132 -11.42 17.64 -7.12
CA GLU A 132 -12.67 18.41 -7.03
C GLU A 132 -13.37 18.22 -5.69
N ILE A 133 -13.35 17.01 -5.12
CA ILE A 133 -13.86 16.73 -3.77
C ILE A 133 -13.05 17.51 -2.73
N LEU A 134 -11.72 17.43 -2.82
CA LEU A 134 -10.81 18.11 -1.90
C LEU A 134 -10.94 19.64 -1.95
N LYS A 135 -11.19 20.22 -3.12
CA LYS A 135 -11.47 21.66 -3.26
C LYS A 135 -12.70 22.10 -2.48
N VAL A 136 -13.78 21.31 -2.53
CA VAL A 136 -15.01 21.62 -1.77
C VAL A 136 -14.74 21.54 -0.26
N LEU A 137 -14.00 20.54 0.21
CA LEU A 137 -13.64 20.41 1.62
C LEU A 137 -12.67 21.52 2.07
N LYS A 138 -11.74 21.95 1.21
CA LYS A 138 -10.87 23.11 1.45
C LYS A 138 -11.69 24.38 1.63
N ASN A 139 -12.59 24.67 0.70
CA ASN A 139 -13.45 25.85 0.76
C ASN A 139 -14.31 25.86 2.03
N LEU A 140 -14.90 24.71 2.39
CA LEU A 140 -15.67 24.58 3.64
C LEU A 140 -14.80 24.86 4.87
N ALA A 141 -13.55 24.41 4.85
CA ALA A 141 -12.61 24.68 5.94
C ALA A 141 -12.24 26.16 6.02
N GLU A 142 -11.92 26.79 4.89
CA GLU A 142 -11.60 28.21 4.82
C GLU A 142 -12.76 29.11 5.29
N GLU A 143 -13.98 28.79 4.87
CA GLU A 143 -15.20 29.49 5.32
C GLU A 143 -15.40 29.33 6.82
N THR A 144 -15.22 28.11 7.36
CA THR A 144 -15.43 27.83 8.79
C THR A 144 -14.33 28.45 9.67
N LEU A 145 -13.08 28.41 9.23
CA LEU A 145 -11.93 28.92 9.96
C LEU A 145 -11.72 30.43 9.79
N GLY A 146 -12.27 31.01 8.73
CA GLY A 146 -12.09 32.40 8.36
C GLY A 146 -10.73 32.74 7.76
N SER A 147 -9.89 31.73 7.49
CA SER A 147 -8.58 31.87 6.84
C SER A 147 -8.12 30.53 6.24
N GLU A 148 -7.13 30.59 5.34
CA GLU A 148 -6.52 29.40 4.73
C GLU A 148 -5.77 28.59 5.78
N PRO A 149 -5.93 27.26 5.84
CA PRO A 149 -5.17 26.37 6.71
C PRO A 149 -3.70 26.29 6.27
N GLU A 150 -2.78 26.26 7.22
CA GLU A 150 -1.33 26.12 6.96
C GLU A 150 -1.00 24.76 6.33
N GLY A 151 -1.79 23.73 6.66
CA GLY A 151 -1.63 22.42 6.08
C GLY A 151 -2.74 21.45 6.44
N VAL A 152 -2.68 20.29 5.80
CA VAL A 152 -3.68 19.23 5.92
C VAL A 152 -3.04 17.87 6.21
N VAL A 153 -3.68 17.09 7.08
CA VAL A 153 -3.48 15.63 7.16
C VAL A 153 -4.64 14.98 6.43
N ILE A 154 -4.32 14.14 5.44
CA ILE A 154 -5.33 13.39 4.67
C ILE A 154 -5.20 11.91 5.02
N THR A 155 -6.32 11.24 5.27
CA THR A 155 -6.31 9.83 5.59
C THR A 155 -6.38 8.96 4.35
N VAL A 156 -5.73 7.81 4.46
CA VAL A 156 -5.69 6.76 3.43
C VAL A 156 -5.91 5.41 4.08
N PRO A 157 -6.51 4.44 3.38
CA PRO A 157 -6.55 3.05 3.87
C PRO A 157 -5.15 2.55 4.23
N ALA A 158 -5.07 1.73 5.28
CA ALA A 158 -3.78 1.17 5.72
C ALA A 158 -3.09 0.37 4.61
N TYR A 159 -3.89 -0.21 3.72
CA TYR A 159 -3.47 -1.06 2.60
C TYR A 159 -3.08 -0.28 1.34
N PHE A 160 -3.23 1.04 1.31
CA PHE A 160 -2.81 1.83 0.15
C PHE A 160 -1.31 1.64 -0.10
N ASP A 161 -0.99 1.24 -1.33
CA ASP A 161 0.37 1.18 -1.81
C ASP A 161 0.92 2.58 -2.14
N GLU A 162 2.18 2.64 -2.52
CA GLU A 162 2.88 3.89 -2.82
C GLU A 162 2.25 4.66 -3.99
N ALA A 163 1.67 3.97 -5.00
CA ALA A 163 0.99 4.62 -6.13
C ALA A 163 -0.28 5.32 -5.70
N GLN A 164 -1.08 4.66 -4.87
CA GLN A 164 -2.32 5.18 -4.33
C GLN A 164 -2.06 6.34 -3.36
N ARG A 165 -1.02 6.24 -2.52
CA ARG A 165 -0.57 7.31 -1.62
C ARG A 165 -0.08 8.52 -2.41
N GLN A 166 0.75 8.31 -3.44
CA GLN A 166 1.22 9.40 -4.30
C GLN A 166 0.07 10.06 -5.06
N ALA A 167 -0.86 9.27 -5.62
CA ALA A 167 -2.05 9.78 -6.29
C ALA A 167 -2.92 10.65 -5.37
N THR A 168 -3.02 10.28 -4.07
CA THR A 168 -3.73 11.08 -3.07
C THR A 168 -3.02 12.42 -2.81
N LYS A 169 -1.69 12.43 -2.69
CA LYS A 169 -0.90 13.67 -2.58
C LYS A 169 -1.04 14.56 -3.82
N ASP A 170 -1.04 13.95 -5.00
CA ASP A 170 -1.19 14.70 -6.25
C ASP A 170 -2.59 15.32 -6.37
N ALA A 171 -3.64 14.61 -5.94
CA ALA A 171 -4.99 15.16 -5.86
C ALA A 171 -5.07 16.35 -4.89
N ALA A 172 -4.45 16.25 -3.73
CA ALA A 172 -4.37 17.34 -2.77
C ALA A 172 -3.62 18.56 -3.32
N ARG A 173 -2.51 18.33 -4.01
CA ARG A 173 -1.75 19.40 -4.67
C ARG A 173 -2.57 20.10 -5.75
N LEU A 174 -3.34 19.35 -6.57
CA LEU A 174 -4.27 19.92 -7.56
C LEU A 174 -5.41 20.72 -6.91
N ALA A 175 -5.79 20.36 -5.69
CA ALA A 175 -6.76 21.12 -4.90
C ALA A 175 -6.13 22.36 -4.22
N GLY A 176 -4.82 22.57 -4.32
CA GLY A 176 -4.12 23.66 -3.66
C GLY A 176 -3.97 23.45 -2.15
N LEU A 177 -3.87 22.22 -1.68
CA LEU A 177 -3.67 21.86 -0.29
C LEU A 177 -2.18 21.55 -0.02
N ASN A 178 -1.66 22.04 1.10
CA ASN A 178 -0.33 21.70 1.60
C ASN A 178 -0.43 20.44 2.48
N VAL A 179 -0.02 19.29 1.97
CA VAL A 179 -0.09 18.02 2.71
C VAL A 179 1.05 17.94 3.71
N LEU A 180 0.71 17.98 5.01
CA LEU A 180 1.64 17.80 6.11
C LEU A 180 2.01 16.32 6.26
N ARG A 181 1.00 15.43 6.13
CA ARG A 181 1.16 13.98 6.25
C ARG A 181 -0.02 13.24 5.62
N LEU A 182 0.25 12.06 5.06
CA LEU A 182 -0.76 11.02 4.86
C LEU A 182 -0.81 10.13 6.10
N LEU A 183 -2.00 9.88 6.63
CA LEU A 183 -2.19 9.10 7.84
C LEU A 183 -3.07 7.90 7.54
N ALA A 184 -2.68 6.71 8.02
CA ALA A 184 -3.53 5.52 7.87
C ALA A 184 -4.84 5.70 8.65
N GLU A 185 -5.99 5.35 8.04
CA GLU A 185 -7.33 5.47 8.63
C GLU A 185 -7.42 4.80 10.01
N PRO A 186 -6.90 3.56 10.23
CA PRO A 186 -6.95 2.94 11.55
C PRO A 186 -6.11 3.68 12.60
N THR A 187 -4.99 4.26 12.20
CA THR A 187 -4.15 5.08 13.09
C THR A 187 -4.88 6.36 13.48
N ALA A 188 -5.54 7.02 12.51
CA ALA A 188 -6.38 8.18 12.79
C ALA A 188 -7.52 7.84 13.77
N ALA A 189 -8.20 6.71 13.55
CA ALA A 189 -9.26 6.25 14.45
C ALA A 189 -8.75 6.02 15.88
N ALA A 190 -7.59 5.38 16.05
CA ALA A 190 -6.98 5.16 17.35
C ALA A 190 -6.66 6.48 18.09
N VAL A 191 -6.15 7.48 17.36
CA VAL A 191 -5.89 8.82 17.89
C VAL A 191 -7.18 9.50 18.36
N ALA A 192 -8.26 9.41 17.56
CA ALA A 192 -9.55 10.03 17.92
C ALA A 192 -10.16 9.43 19.19
N TYR A 193 -10.02 8.13 19.40
CA TYR A 193 -10.51 7.47 20.62
C TYR A 193 -9.71 7.86 21.87
N GLY A 194 -8.63 8.63 21.71
CA GLY A 194 -7.81 9.08 22.84
C GLY A 194 -7.24 7.90 23.61
N LEU A 195 -6.97 6.81 22.90
CA LEU A 195 -6.38 5.61 23.49
C LEU A 195 -5.02 5.93 24.12
N ASP A 196 -4.41 7.06 23.73
CA ASP A 196 -3.15 7.60 24.24
C ASP A 196 -3.15 7.95 25.74
N LYS A 197 -4.32 8.24 26.31
CA LYS A 197 -4.40 8.86 27.65
C LYS A 197 -4.59 7.90 28.81
N LYS A 198 -4.97 6.64 28.59
CA LYS A 198 -5.44 5.77 29.70
C LYS A 198 -5.12 4.28 29.65
N SER A 199 -4.68 3.69 28.56
CA SER A 199 -4.51 2.23 28.51
C SER A 199 -3.33 1.78 27.68
N GLU A 200 -2.45 1.03 28.28
CA GLU A 200 -1.58 0.10 27.57
C GLU A 200 -2.44 -1.08 27.15
N GLY A 201 -2.30 -1.55 25.89
CA GLY A 201 -3.09 -2.69 25.43
C GLY A 201 -2.95 -2.98 23.93
N LEU A 202 -3.64 -4.03 23.51
CA LEU A 202 -3.73 -4.48 22.14
C LEU A 202 -5.13 -4.23 21.61
N PHE A 203 -5.24 -3.43 20.56
CA PHE A 203 -6.53 -3.06 19.97
C PHE A 203 -6.62 -3.50 18.52
N ALA A 204 -7.79 -3.98 18.13
CA ALA A 204 -8.13 -4.20 16.73
C ALA A 204 -8.96 -3.02 16.22
N ILE A 205 -8.54 -2.41 15.13
CA ILE A 205 -9.31 -1.39 14.43
C ILE A 205 -9.93 -2.07 13.21
N TYR A 206 -11.24 -2.22 13.24
CA TYR A 206 -12.03 -2.87 12.21
C TYR A 206 -12.74 -1.78 11.40
N ASP A 207 -12.21 -1.45 10.25
CA ASP A 207 -12.75 -0.42 9.37
C ASP A 207 -13.46 -1.05 8.18
N LEU A 208 -14.78 -0.89 8.11
CA LEU A 208 -15.59 -1.30 6.97
C LEU A 208 -16.32 -0.08 6.42
N GLY A 209 -15.76 0.48 5.38
CA GLY A 209 -16.30 1.60 4.65
C GLY A 209 -17.34 1.21 3.59
N GLY A 210 -17.59 2.11 2.64
CA GLY A 210 -18.47 1.83 1.51
C GLY A 210 -17.86 0.84 0.52
N GLY A 211 -16.55 0.86 0.34
CA GLY A 211 -15.89 0.07 -0.69
C GLY A 211 -14.63 -0.67 -0.27
N THR A 212 -14.14 -0.45 0.93
CA THR A 212 -12.91 -1.06 1.45
C THR A 212 -13.16 -1.64 2.83
N PHE A 213 -12.43 -2.70 3.13
CA PHE A 213 -12.32 -3.30 4.44
C PHE A 213 -10.88 -3.33 4.89
N ASP A 214 -10.59 -2.77 6.04
CA ASP A 214 -9.28 -2.79 6.68
C ASP A 214 -9.38 -3.30 8.11
N ILE A 215 -8.41 -4.11 8.51
CA ILE A 215 -8.20 -4.54 9.89
C ILE A 215 -6.76 -4.28 10.29
N SER A 216 -6.55 -3.53 11.35
CA SER A 216 -5.22 -3.26 11.90
C SER A 216 -5.15 -3.68 13.35
N ILE A 217 -4.06 -4.34 13.72
CA ILE A 217 -3.77 -4.68 15.11
C ILE A 217 -2.74 -3.67 15.62
N LEU A 218 -3.12 -2.90 16.64
CA LEU A 218 -2.31 -1.86 17.23
C LEU A 218 -1.92 -2.23 18.65
N ARG A 219 -0.66 -1.96 18.98
CA ARG A 219 -0.18 -1.91 20.36
C ARG A 219 -0.15 -0.46 20.82
N LEU A 220 -0.71 -0.22 21.98
CA LEU A 220 -0.63 1.05 22.66
C LEU A 220 0.25 0.92 23.90
N GLN A 221 1.29 1.75 23.99
CA GLN A 221 2.18 1.75 25.14
C GLN A 221 2.70 3.17 25.39
N ALA A 222 2.38 3.74 26.54
CA ALA A 222 2.88 5.04 26.99
C ALA A 222 2.72 6.19 25.96
N GLY A 223 1.56 6.28 25.30
CA GLY A 223 1.28 7.32 24.29
C GLY A 223 1.85 7.04 22.90
N VAL A 224 2.52 5.89 22.71
CA VAL A 224 3.02 5.45 21.40
C VAL A 224 2.04 4.47 20.78
N PHE A 225 1.60 4.75 19.56
CA PHE A 225 0.79 3.84 18.74
C PHE A 225 1.71 3.08 17.79
N GLU A 226 1.80 1.78 17.99
CA GLU A 226 2.55 0.88 17.10
C GLU A 226 1.57 -0.02 16.35
N VAL A 227 1.52 0.07 15.02
CA VAL A 227 0.80 -0.88 14.18
C VAL A 227 1.63 -2.16 14.11
N LEU A 228 1.11 -3.28 14.61
CA LEU A 228 1.79 -4.57 14.58
C LEU A 228 1.58 -5.30 13.26
N ALA A 229 0.37 -5.23 12.73
CA ALA A 229 0.01 -5.81 11.45
C ALA A 229 -1.24 -5.14 10.88
N THR A 230 -1.36 -5.16 9.58
CA THR A 230 -2.54 -4.73 8.85
C THR A 230 -2.91 -5.77 7.78
N ALA A 231 -4.21 -5.93 7.54
CA ALA A 231 -4.76 -6.76 6.50
C ALA A 231 -6.10 -6.17 6.03
N GLY A 232 -6.55 -6.51 4.83
CA GLY A 232 -7.80 -5.93 4.32
C GLY A 232 -8.25 -6.53 2.99
N ASP A 233 -9.21 -5.84 2.38
CA ASP A 233 -9.78 -6.12 1.06
C ASP A 233 -10.30 -4.78 0.48
N THR A 234 -9.66 -4.24 -0.57
CA THR A 234 -10.04 -2.96 -1.20
C THR A 234 -11.26 -3.07 -2.13
N ALA A 235 -11.82 -4.26 -2.28
CA ALA A 235 -13.02 -4.54 -3.05
C ALA A 235 -14.14 -5.16 -2.19
N LEU A 236 -14.18 -4.79 -0.90
CA LEU A 236 -15.18 -5.29 0.06
C LEU A 236 -15.70 -4.13 0.91
N GLY A 237 -17.02 -3.91 0.90
CA GLY A 237 -17.61 -2.84 1.69
C GLY A 237 -19.12 -2.80 1.67
N GLY A 238 -19.68 -1.69 2.12
CA GLY A 238 -21.12 -1.45 2.15
C GLY A 238 -21.78 -1.50 0.77
N ASP A 239 -21.04 -1.15 -0.29
CA ASP A 239 -21.53 -1.21 -1.67
C ASP A 239 -21.79 -2.67 -2.12
N ASP A 240 -21.00 -3.63 -1.64
CA ASP A 240 -21.23 -5.07 -1.92
C ASP A 240 -22.51 -5.56 -1.23
N MET A 241 -22.80 -5.03 -0.03
CA MET A 241 -24.09 -5.28 0.63
C MET A 241 -25.24 -4.69 -0.18
N ASP A 242 -25.10 -3.48 -0.69
CA ASP A 242 -26.10 -2.80 -1.53
C ASP A 242 -26.36 -3.59 -2.81
N HIS A 243 -25.33 -4.13 -3.45
CA HIS A 243 -25.46 -5.00 -4.61
C HIS A 243 -26.22 -6.28 -4.31
N ALA A 244 -25.91 -6.97 -3.18
CA ALA A 244 -26.60 -8.18 -2.79
C ALA A 244 -28.11 -7.93 -2.55
N ILE A 245 -28.45 -6.79 -1.94
CA ILE A 245 -29.84 -6.37 -1.74
C ILE A 245 -30.50 -6.02 -3.07
N ALA A 246 -29.81 -5.29 -3.94
CA ALA A 246 -30.33 -4.89 -5.25
C ALA A 246 -30.62 -6.10 -6.15
N GLU A 247 -29.74 -7.09 -6.17
CA GLU A 247 -29.96 -8.35 -6.90
C GLU A 247 -31.20 -9.07 -6.39
N TRP A 248 -31.36 -9.15 -5.07
CA TRP A 248 -32.55 -9.73 -4.47
C TRP A 248 -33.84 -8.95 -4.83
N LEU A 249 -33.80 -7.60 -4.75
CA LEU A 249 -34.91 -6.73 -5.14
C LEU A 249 -35.30 -6.92 -6.61
N MET A 250 -34.35 -6.99 -7.50
CA MET A 250 -34.59 -7.25 -8.93
C MET A 250 -35.24 -8.62 -9.16
N ALA A 251 -34.77 -9.66 -8.49
CA ALA A 251 -35.33 -11.00 -8.57
C ALA A 251 -36.77 -11.04 -8.02
N GLU A 252 -37.01 -10.45 -6.86
CA GLU A 252 -38.31 -10.44 -6.19
C GLU A 252 -39.35 -9.60 -6.97
N SER A 253 -38.91 -8.51 -7.59
CA SER A 253 -39.80 -7.67 -8.40
C SER A 253 -40.32 -8.37 -9.65
N GLY A 254 -39.60 -9.35 -10.17
CA GLY A 254 -39.88 -9.98 -11.47
C GLY A 254 -39.71 -9.03 -12.66
N ILE A 255 -39.05 -7.87 -12.48
CA ILE A 255 -38.83 -6.90 -13.53
C ILE A 255 -37.49 -7.24 -14.19
N HIS A 256 -37.57 -7.69 -15.45
CA HIS A 256 -36.37 -8.02 -16.25
C HIS A 256 -36.08 -6.87 -17.24
N LEU A 257 -35.44 -5.82 -16.74
CA LEU A 257 -34.97 -4.69 -17.53
C LEU A 257 -33.44 -4.69 -17.53
N ASP A 258 -32.85 -4.76 -18.72
CA ASP A 258 -31.41 -4.56 -18.90
C ASP A 258 -31.13 -3.07 -19.18
N ASP A 259 -31.53 -2.22 -18.24
CA ASP A 259 -31.35 -0.78 -18.29
C ASP A 259 -30.40 -0.33 -17.14
N PRO A 260 -29.27 0.29 -17.47
CA PRO A 260 -28.34 0.81 -16.46
C PRO A 260 -28.97 1.83 -15.49
N LEU A 261 -29.94 2.63 -15.96
CA LEU A 261 -30.64 3.62 -15.13
C LEU A 261 -31.51 2.92 -14.09
N TRP A 262 -32.25 1.89 -14.53
CA TRP A 262 -33.06 1.07 -13.63
C TRP A 262 -32.22 0.38 -12.57
N ARG A 263 -31.13 -0.27 -12.96
CA ARG A 263 -30.22 -0.94 -12.03
C ARG A 263 -29.68 0.04 -10.98
N ARG A 264 -29.34 1.26 -11.38
CA ARG A 264 -28.84 2.30 -10.46
C ARG A 264 -29.93 2.78 -9.50
N GLN A 265 -31.17 2.93 -9.94
CA GLN A 265 -32.30 3.28 -9.07
C GLN A 265 -32.53 2.19 -8.01
N VAL A 266 -32.53 0.91 -8.42
CA VAL A 266 -32.66 -0.21 -7.50
C VAL A 266 -31.52 -0.25 -6.49
N LEU A 267 -30.28 0.01 -6.92
CA LEU A 267 -29.11 0.06 -6.04
C LEU A 267 -29.24 1.21 -5.01
N GLN A 268 -29.72 2.37 -5.43
CA GLN A 268 -29.97 3.48 -4.51
C GLN A 268 -31.05 3.14 -3.46
N GLN A 269 -32.12 2.46 -3.87
CA GLN A 269 -33.16 2.00 -2.95
C GLN A 269 -32.65 0.90 -2.01
N ALA A 270 -31.83 -0.02 -2.51
CA ALA A 270 -31.18 -1.05 -1.71
C ALA A 270 -30.33 -0.43 -0.58
N ARG A 271 -29.53 0.60 -0.92
CA ARG A 271 -28.74 1.35 0.06
C ARG A 271 -29.63 2.03 1.11
N GLN A 272 -30.66 2.75 0.69
CA GLN A 272 -31.60 3.40 1.59
C GLN A 272 -32.29 2.40 2.53
N ALA A 273 -32.65 1.22 2.00
CA ALA A 273 -33.24 0.16 2.80
C ALA A 273 -32.24 -0.40 3.83
N LYS A 274 -30.99 -0.64 3.43
CA LYS A 274 -29.92 -1.07 4.36
C LYS A 274 -29.75 -0.08 5.51
N GLU A 275 -29.65 1.21 5.20
CA GLU A 275 -29.49 2.26 6.19
C GLU A 275 -30.71 2.34 7.13
N ALA A 276 -31.92 2.31 6.60
CA ALA A 276 -33.16 2.37 7.39
C ALA A 276 -33.32 1.13 8.30
N LEU A 277 -32.95 -0.06 7.83
CA LEU A 277 -33.03 -1.31 8.60
C LEU A 277 -31.98 -1.40 9.73
N THR A 278 -31.09 -0.41 9.86
CA THR A 278 -30.24 -0.28 11.06
C THR A 278 -31.09 -0.01 12.30
N ASP A 279 -32.11 0.83 12.18
CA ASP A 279 -32.98 1.23 13.29
C ASP A 279 -34.38 0.58 13.22
N GLN A 280 -34.87 0.23 12.02
CA GLN A 280 -36.19 -0.34 11.77
C GLN A 280 -36.10 -1.85 11.60
N GLU A 281 -37.20 -2.56 11.95
CA GLU A 281 -37.31 -4.00 11.77
C GLU A 281 -37.72 -4.40 10.34
N GLN A 282 -38.41 -3.49 9.62
CA GLN A 282 -38.83 -3.67 8.24
C GLN A 282 -38.99 -2.35 7.52
N VAL A 283 -38.79 -2.37 6.20
CA VAL A 283 -39.02 -1.24 5.29
C VAL A 283 -39.86 -1.71 4.10
N GLU A 284 -40.65 -0.77 3.57
CA GLU A 284 -41.40 -0.96 2.34
C GLU A 284 -40.74 -0.17 1.20
N LEU A 285 -40.49 -0.82 0.08
CA LEU A 285 -39.81 -0.27 -1.08
C LEU A 285 -40.75 -0.32 -2.28
N THR A 286 -40.82 0.78 -3.01
CA THR A 286 -41.60 0.88 -4.25
C THR A 286 -40.65 0.91 -5.43
N LEU A 287 -40.64 -0.16 -6.24
CA LEU A 287 -39.89 -0.26 -7.45
C LEU A 287 -40.74 0.11 -8.65
N ASP A 288 -40.47 1.22 -9.28
CA ASP A 288 -41.15 1.70 -10.48
C ASP A 288 -40.21 1.65 -11.70
N SER A 289 -40.52 0.75 -12.64
CA SER A 289 -39.74 0.61 -13.88
C SER A 289 -40.20 1.53 -15.00
N GLY A 290 -41.24 2.31 -14.80
CA GLY A 290 -41.89 3.08 -15.86
C GLY A 290 -42.64 2.22 -16.91
N GLN A 291 -42.58 0.89 -16.80
CA GLN A 291 -43.21 -0.08 -17.73
C GLN A 291 -44.23 -0.97 -17.01
N GLY A 292 -45.21 -0.38 -16.36
CA GLY A 292 -46.24 -1.12 -15.66
C GLY A 292 -46.59 -0.51 -14.29
N ALA A 293 -47.34 -1.27 -13.47
CA ALA A 293 -47.63 -0.83 -12.11
C ALA A 293 -46.39 -0.96 -11.23
N PRO A 294 -46.11 0.01 -10.35
CA PRO A 294 -45.02 -0.10 -9.37
C PRO A 294 -45.16 -1.35 -8.51
N ARG A 295 -44.02 -1.99 -8.20
CA ARG A 295 -43.96 -3.14 -7.31
C ARG A 295 -43.61 -2.69 -5.91
N ILE A 296 -44.45 -3.11 -4.95
CA ILE A 296 -44.21 -2.86 -3.51
C ILE A 296 -43.60 -4.13 -2.93
N ILE A 297 -42.41 -3.99 -2.36
CA ILE A 297 -41.66 -5.10 -1.76
C ILE A 297 -41.33 -4.74 -0.31
N GLN A 298 -41.59 -5.65 0.59
CA GLN A 298 -41.20 -5.55 1.99
C GLN A 298 -39.85 -6.26 2.20
N LEU A 299 -38.94 -5.57 2.85
CA LEU A 299 -37.64 -6.11 3.28
C LEU A 299 -37.54 -6.02 4.80
N THR A 300 -37.32 -7.14 5.45
CA THR A 300 -37.11 -7.22 6.90
C THR A 300 -35.63 -7.22 7.24
N ARG A 301 -35.26 -6.77 8.45
CA ARG A 301 -33.89 -6.85 8.96
C ARG A 301 -33.33 -8.27 8.90
N LYS A 302 -34.13 -9.28 9.23
CA LYS A 302 -33.72 -10.70 9.17
C LYS A 302 -33.37 -11.14 7.75
N GLN A 303 -34.14 -10.71 6.75
CA GLN A 303 -33.83 -10.99 5.34
C GLN A 303 -32.55 -10.25 4.91
N LEU A 304 -32.41 -8.97 5.26
CA LEU A 304 -31.19 -8.21 5.04
C LEU A 304 -29.96 -8.95 5.60
N GLU A 305 -30.00 -9.35 6.86
CA GLU A 305 -28.91 -10.06 7.53
C GLU A 305 -28.53 -11.36 6.80
N THR A 306 -29.52 -12.07 6.25
CA THR A 306 -29.29 -13.29 5.45
C THR A 306 -28.60 -12.95 4.11
N LEU A 307 -29.03 -11.89 3.43
CA LEU A 307 -28.50 -11.47 2.13
C LEU A 307 -27.03 -11.00 2.23
N ILE A 308 -26.71 -10.25 3.28
CA ILE A 308 -25.36 -9.69 3.45
C ILE A 308 -24.39 -10.64 4.16
N GLN A 309 -24.85 -11.75 4.72
CA GLN A 309 -24.00 -12.69 5.47
C GLN A 309 -22.76 -13.15 4.69
N PRO A 310 -22.85 -13.52 3.38
CA PRO A 310 -21.66 -13.89 2.60
C PRO A 310 -20.62 -12.76 2.53
N VAL A 311 -21.08 -11.51 2.40
CA VAL A 311 -20.21 -10.32 2.37
C VAL A 311 -19.49 -10.16 3.71
N LEU A 312 -20.22 -10.27 4.82
CA LEU A 312 -19.66 -10.17 6.17
C LEU A 312 -18.62 -11.27 6.46
N GLN A 313 -18.86 -12.48 6.02
CA GLN A 313 -17.92 -13.61 6.21
C GLN A 313 -16.57 -13.40 5.48
N ARG A 314 -16.55 -12.66 4.38
CA ARG A 314 -15.32 -12.31 3.65
C ARG A 314 -14.33 -11.49 4.49
N THR A 315 -14.76 -10.78 5.51
CA THR A 315 -13.90 -9.99 6.39
C THR A 315 -13.04 -10.84 7.33
N LEU A 316 -13.54 -12.00 7.76
CA LEU A 316 -12.90 -12.82 8.79
C LEU A 316 -11.54 -13.43 8.40
N PRO A 317 -11.29 -13.84 7.13
CA PRO A 317 -9.97 -14.28 6.71
C PRO A 317 -8.89 -13.21 6.91
N ALA A 318 -9.19 -11.95 6.63
CA ALA A 318 -8.25 -10.85 6.85
C ALA A 318 -8.00 -10.61 8.35
N CYS A 319 -9.04 -10.71 9.20
CA CYS A 319 -8.87 -10.63 10.66
C CYS A 319 -7.93 -11.72 11.18
N ARG A 320 -8.12 -12.98 10.73
CA ARG A 320 -7.24 -14.10 11.12
C ARG A 320 -5.79 -13.88 10.62
N ARG A 321 -5.63 -13.30 9.42
CA ARG A 321 -4.33 -12.98 8.85
C ARG A 321 -3.62 -11.92 9.68
N ALA A 322 -4.27 -10.80 9.99
CA ALA A 322 -3.69 -9.73 10.79
C ALA A 322 -3.23 -10.22 12.17
N LEU A 323 -4.04 -11.01 12.86
CA LEU A 323 -3.67 -11.61 14.14
C LEU A 323 -2.44 -12.53 14.03
N ARG A 324 -2.41 -13.40 13.02
CA ARG A 324 -1.28 -14.29 12.77
C ARG A 324 0.01 -13.51 12.46
N ASP A 325 -0.10 -12.47 11.63
CA ASP A 325 1.04 -11.64 11.23
C ASP A 325 1.58 -10.82 12.41
N ALA A 326 0.70 -10.44 13.34
CA ALA A 326 1.08 -9.84 14.62
C ALA A 326 1.62 -10.85 15.64
N GLY A 327 1.56 -12.15 15.38
CA GLY A 327 1.94 -13.21 16.32
C GLY A 327 0.99 -13.35 17.52
N LEU A 328 -0.26 -12.94 17.36
CA LEU A 328 -1.27 -12.84 18.43
C LEU A 328 -2.41 -13.84 18.24
N LYS A 329 -3.07 -14.17 19.35
CA LYS A 329 -4.35 -14.88 19.37
C LYS A 329 -5.50 -13.90 19.57
N VAL A 330 -6.69 -14.31 19.22
CA VAL A 330 -7.92 -13.52 19.46
C VAL A 330 -8.04 -13.05 20.92
N ALA A 331 -7.69 -13.92 21.88
CA ALA A 331 -7.79 -13.63 23.31
C ALA A 331 -6.77 -12.57 23.80
N ASP A 332 -5.76 -12.23 23.01
CA ASP A 332 -4.76 -11.23 23.36
C ASP A 332 -5.25 -9.79 23.05
N VAL A 333 -6.36 -9.65 22.31
CA VAL A 333 -6.94 -8.35 21.93
C VAL A 333 -7.79 -7.83 23.08
N ASP A 334 -7.49 -6.63 23.58
CA ASP A 334 -8.17 -5.99 24.70
C ASP A 334 -9.46 -5.24 24.30
N GLY A 335 -9.57 -4.83 23.04
CA GLY A 335 -10.75 -4.14 22.53
C GLY A 335 -10.78 -4.03 21.01
N VAL A 336 -11.97 -3.80 20.47
CA VAL A 336 -12.20 -3.67 19.04
C VAL A 336 -12.91 -2.35 18.76
N VAL A 337 -12.27 -1.50 17.98
CA VAL A 337 -12.83 -0.22 17.51
C VAL A 337 -13.48 -0.45 16.15
N LEU A 338 -14.72 -0.02 15.99
CA LEU A 338 -15.45 -0.08 14.73
C LEU A 338 -15.40 1.28 14.02
N VAL A 339 -15.00 1.25 12.77
CA VAL A 339 -14.85 2.42 11.90
C VAL A 339 -15.59 2.17 10.59
N GLY A 340 -16.05 3.25 9.95
CA GLY A 340 -16.77 3.21 8.69
C GLY A 340 -18.26 2.98 8.83
N GLY A 341 -19.07 3.62 7.97
CA GLY A 341 -20.53 3.62 8.05
C GLY A 341 -21.17 2.24 7.95
N ALA A 342 -20.56 1.28 7.25
CA ALA A 342 -21.07 -0.09 7.14
C ALA A 342 -21.04 -0.84 8.47
N THR A 343 -20.21 -0.42 9.44
CA THR A 343 -20.16 -1.00 10.79
C THR A 343 -21.38 -0.68 11.66
N ARG A 344 -22.26 0.19 11.20
CA ARG A 344 -23.53 0.47 11.86
C ARG A 344 -24.51 -0.73 11.80
N VAL A 345 -24.35 -1.63 10.82
CA VAL A 345 -25.20 -2.79 10.61
C VAL A 345 -25.13 -3.73 11.83
N PRO A 346 -26.29 -4.02 12.50
CA PRO A 346 -26.31 -4.81 13.74
C PRO A 346 -25.71 -6.22 13.60
N ALA A 347 -25.93 -6.88 12.46
CA ALA A 347 -25.35 -8.21 12.18
C ALA A 347 -23.84 -8.19 12.17
N LEU A 348 -23.21 -7.13 11.64
CA LEU A 348 -21.75 -6.97 11.64
C LEU A 348 -21.23 -6.83 13.07
N ARG A 349 -21.84 -5.96 13.87
CA ARG A 349 -21.41 -5.74 15.27
C ARG A 349 -21.43 -7.03 16.06
N ARG A 350 -22.46 -7.85 15.88
CA ARG A 350 -22.54 -9.19 16.50
C ARG A 350 -21.42 -10.10 15.99
N LEU A 351 -21.23 -10.19 14.68
CA LEU A 351 -20.20 -11.03 14.06
C LEU A 351 -18.79 -10.68 14.59
N VAL A 352 -18.46 -9.39 14.66
CA VAL A 352 -17.16 -8.93 15.13
C VAL A 352 -16.98 -9.20 16.63
N ALA A 353 -18.01 -8.91 17.45
CA ALA A 353 -17.99 -9.21 18.88
C ALA A 353 -17.83 -10.71 19.16
N GLU A 354 -18.51 -11.57 18.38
CA GLU A 354 -18.38 -13.03 18.49
C GLU A 354 -16.99 -13.52 18.05
N PHE A 355 -16.45 -12.96 16.97
CA PHE A 355 -15.13 -13.35 16.48
C PHE A 355 -14.01 -12.98 17.46
N PHE A 356 -13.99 -11.75 17.96
CA PHE A 356 -12.97 -11.27 18.90
C PHE A 356 -13.23 -11.64 20.35
N GLN A 357 -14.44 -12.14 20.68
CA GLN A 357 -14.88 -12.44 22.05
C GLN A 357 -14.76 -11.24 22.99
N GLN A 358 -14.90 -10.04 22.44
CA GLN A 358 -14.78 -8.75 23.11
C GLN A 358 -15.94 -7.83 22.72
N PRO A 359 -16.35 -6.92 23.61
CA PRO A 359 -17.29 -5.88 23.24
C PRO A 359 -16.64 -4.93 22.22
N VAL A 360 -17.44 -4.53 21.24
CA VAL A 360 -17.00 -3.53 20.26
C VAL A 360 -17.17 -2.12 20.83
N LEU A 361 -16.16 -1.26 20.59
CA LEU A 361 -16.17 0.14 21.01
C LEU A 361 -16.88 0.98 19.93
N THR A 362 -17.92 1.70 20.32
CA THR A 362 -18.78 2.48 19.42
C THR A 362 -19.14 3.87 19.98
N ASP A 363 -18.35 4.38 20.93
CA ASP A 363 -18.61 5.63 21.65
C ASP A 363 -18.49 6.87 20.76
N ILE A 364 -17.66 6.80 19.71
CA ILE A 364 -17.52 7.84 18.69
C ILE A 364 -18.29 7.43 17.44
N ASP A 365 -18.86 8.40 16.75
CA ASP A 365 -19.52 8.18 15.47
C ASP A 365 -18.52 7.59 14.45
N PRO A 366 -18.77 6.37 13.93
CA PRO A 366 -17.84 5.68 13.04
C PRO A 366 -17.58 6.41 11.71
N ASP A 367 -18.46 7.33 11.31
CA ASP A 367 -18.24 8.17 10.14
C ASP A 367 -17.33 9.39 10.40
N GLN A 368 -17.19 9.82 11.66
CA GLN A 368 -16.42 11.02 12.01
C GLN A 368 -15.04 10.71 12.59
N VAL A 369 -14.86 9.53 13.14
CA VAL A 369 -13.69 9.17 13.96
C VAL A 369 -12.37 9.37 13.21
N VAL A 370 -12.32 9.04 11.94
CA VAL A 370 -11.12 9.15 11.10
C VAL A 370 -10.74 10.61 10.85
N ALA A 371 -11.72 11.45 10.47
CA ALA A 371 -11.49 12.88 10.26
C ALA A 371 -11.07 13.61 11.55
N LEU A 372 -11.67 13.23 12.70
CA LEU A 372 -11.30 13.78 14.01
C LEU A 372 -9.86 13.44 14.37
N GLY A 373 -9.43 12.19 14.16
CA GLY A 373 -8.05 11.78 14.41
C GLY A 373 -7.05 12.47 13.48
N ALA A 374 -7.39 12.62 12.21
CA ALA A 374 -6.60 13.40 11.26
C ALA A 374 -6.44 14.86 11.68
N ALA A 375 -7.50 15.48 12.21
CA ALA A 375 -7.46 16.85 12.71
C ALA A 375 -6.57 17.01 13.94
N ILE A 376 -6.61 16.05 14.89
CA ILE A 376 -5.72 16.01 16.05
C ILE A 376 -4.26 15.93 15.60
N GLN A 377 -3.97 15.06 14.64
CA GLN A 377 -2.62 14.92 14.11
C GLN A 377 -2.16 16.17 13.35
N ALA A 378 -3.04 16.80 12.58
CA ALA A 378 -2.73 18.05 11.89
C ALA A 378 -2.39 19.17 12.87
N ASP A 379 -3.17 19.30 13.94
CA ASP A 379 -2.95 20.29 15.01
C ASP A 379 -1.61 20.08 15.74
N ALA A 380 -1.22 18.83 15.95
CA ALA A 380 0.08 18.47 16.51
C ALA A 380 1.24 18.81 15.57
N LEU A 381 1.11 18.50 14.26
CA LEU A 381 2.17 18.75 13.26
C LEU A 381 2.46 20.22 13.02
N VAL A 382 1.48 21.11 13.19
CA VAL A 382 1.71 22.56 13.13
C VAL A 382 2.20 23.15 14.46
N GLY A 383 2.43 22.32 15.48
CA GLY A 383 3.07 22.70 16.73
C GLY A 383 2.13 23.31 17.78
N ASN A 384 0.81 23.10 17.66
CA ASN A 384 -0.16 23.58 18.65
C ASN A 384 -0.23 22.71 19.92
N GLN A 385 0.19 21.45 19.84
CA GLN A 385 0.24 20.51 20.96
C GLN A 385 1.67 20.40 21.51
N ARG A 386 1.79 20.22 22.84
CA ARG A 386 3.10 20.10 23.53
C ARG A 386 3.58 18.64 23.66
N GLU A 387 2.69 17.69 23.51
CA GLU A 387 3.04 16.27 23.60
C GLU A 387 3.27 15.72 22.19
N ASP A 388 4.45 15.14 21.98
CA ASP A 388 4.80 14.48 20.71
C ASP A 388 3.99 13.18 20.60
N LEU A 389 2.94 13.21 19.77
CA LEU A 389 2.20 12.02 19.40
C LEU A 389 3.04 11.21 18.39
N LEU A 390 3.66 10.14 18.83
CA LEU A 390 4.45 9.27 17.97
C LEU A 390 3.57 8.20 17.33
N LEU A 391 3.34 8.35 16.04
CA LEU A 391 2.59 7.39 15.23
C LEU A 391 3.57 6.60 14.35
N MET A 392 3.56 5.28 14.48
CA MET A 392 4.34 4.36 13.65
C MET A 392 3.39 3.45 12.86
N ASP A 393 3.33 3.65 11.57
CA ASP A 393 2.64 2.77 10.63
C ASP A 393 3.58 1.68 10.12
N VAL A 394 3.10 0.70 9.37
CA VAL A 394 3.90 -0.41 8.84
C VAL A 394 3.75 -0.59 7.35
N LEU A 395 4.77 -1.16 6.72
CA LEU A 395 4.71 -1.55 5.30
C LEU A 395 3.83 -2.80 5.11
N PRO A 396 2.87 -2.78 4.18
CA PRO A 396 1.98 -3.91 3.92
C PRO A 396 2.68 -5.09 3.22
N LEU A 397 3.70 -4.83 2.42
CA LEU A 397 4.49 -5.81 1.67
C LEU A 397 5.98 -5.53 1.76
N SER A 398 6.79 -6.60 1.63
CA SER A 398 8.25 -6.48 1.57
C SER A 398 8.72 -5.74 0.33
N LEU A 399 9.76 -4.93 0.51
CA LEU A 399 10.47 -4.22 -0.55
C LEU A 399 11.85 -4.86 -0.74
N GLY A 400 12.21 -5.12 -1.98
CA GLY A 400 13.45 -5.79 -2.32
C GLY A 400 14.02 -5.40 -3.67
N LEU A 401 15.08 -6.04 -4.04
CA LEU A 401 15.70 -5.86 -5.34
C LEU A 401 16.05 -7.18 -6.02
N GLU A 402 16.10 -7.14 -7.36
CA GLU A 402 16.52 -8.26 -8.17
C GLU A 402 18.02 -8.52 -8.01
N THR A 403 18.38 -9.77 -7.74
CA THR A 403 19.75 -10.26 -7.74
C THR A 403 19.98 -11.25 -8.89
N MET A 404 21.24 -11.65 -9.11
CA MET A 404 21.57 -12.62 -10.14
C MET A 404 20.79 -13.93 -9.95
N GLY A 405 20.36 -14.52 -11.07
CA GLY A 405 19.53 -15.74 -11.06
C GLY A 405 18.02 -15.46 -11.02
N GLY A 406 17.57 -14.20 -11.18
CA GLY A 406 16.15 -13.83 -11.13
C GLY A 406 15.54 -13.95 -9.74
N LEU A 407 16.36 -13.79 -8.70
CA LEU A 407 15.97 -13.89 -7.30
C LEU A 407 15.68 -12.50 -6.71
N VAL A 408 14.84 -12.45 -5.70
CA VAL A 408 14.52 -11.25 -4.92
C VAL A 408 15.22 -11.28 -3.58
N GLU A 409 16.00 -10.26 -3.31
CA GLU A 409 16.56 -10.00 -1.98
C GLU A 409 15.70 -8.95 -1.27
N LYS A 410 15.05 -9.36 -0.16
CA LYS A 410 14.16 -8.49 0.63
C LYS A 410 14.98 -7.56 1.52
N ILE A 411 14.97 -6.27 1.23
CA ILE A 411 15.71 -5.24 1.99
C ILE A 411 14.90 -4.75 3.18
N ILE A 412 13.63 -4.41 2.97
CA ILE A 412 12.71 -4.03 4.04
C ILE A 412 11.57 -5.05 4.07
N PRO A 413 11.49 -5.90 5.10
CA PRO A 413 10.40 -6.86 5.26
C PRO A 413 9.05 -6.17 5.50
N ARG A 414 7.96 -6.84 5.13
CA ARG A 414 6.61 -6.41 5.50
C ARG A 414 6.46 -6.23 7.01
N ASN A 415 5.50 -5.45 7.43
CA ASN A 415 5.26 -5.08 8.83
C ASN A 415 6.45 -4.35 9.49
N THR A 416 7.42 -3.84 8.71
CA THR A 416 8.44 -2.94 9.24
C THR A 416 7.80 -1.58 9.52
N PRO A 417 7.93 -1.02 10.74
CA PRO A 417 7.44 0.31 11.08
C PRO A 417 8.08 1.39 10.19
N ILE A 418 7.27 2.36 9.77
CA ILE A 418 7.73 3.51 8.98
C ILE A 418 7.63 4.81 9.79
N PRO A 419 8.55 5.78 9.56
CA PRO A 419 9.58 5.80 8.53
C PRO A 419 10.71 4.80 8.78
N ALA A 420 11.25 4.22 7.71
CA ALA A 420 12.31 3.22 7.77
C ALA A 420 13.38 3.48 6.70
N ALA A 421 14.64 3.22 7.06
CA ALA A 421 15.74 3.22 6.11
C ALA A 421 16.61 1.97 6.34
N LYS A 422 16.87 1.23 5.27
CA LYS A 422 17.79 0.08 5.29
C LYS A 422 18.70 0.13 4.08
N ALA A 423 19.96 -0.24 4.31
CA ALA A 423 20.97 -0.32 3.26
C ALA A 423 21.61 -1.71 3.26
N GLN A 424 21.92 -2.20 2.06
CA GLN A 424 22.66 -3.43 1.87
C GLN A 424 23.75 -3.23 0.82
N GLU A 425 24.88 -3.91 0.97
CA GLU A 425 25.99 -3.85 0.04
C GLU A 425 25.90 -4.98 -0.98
N PHE A 426 26.11 -4.63 -2.23
CA PHE A 426 26.16 -5.51 -3.38
C PHE A 426 27.49 -5.33 -4.11
N THR A 427 27.78 -6.23 -5.06
CA THR A 427 29.01 -6.19 -5.81
C THR A 427 28.78 -6.49 -7.28
N THR A 428 29.82 -6.27 -8.11
CA THR A 428 29.80 -6.59 -9.54
C THR A 428 29.96 -8.09 -9.79
N PHE A 429 29.26 -8.60 -10.81
CA PHE A 429 29.32 -10.01 -11.21
C PHE A 429 30.48 -10.29 -12.18
N LYS A 430 30.84 -9.33 -13.04
CA LYS A 430 31.86 -9.50 -14.09
C LYS A 430 33.05 -8.57 -13.89
N ASP A 431 34.23 -9.05 -14.33
CA ASP A 431 35.43 -8.23 -14.41
C ASP A 431 35.19 -7.00 -15.33
N GLY A 432 35.66 -5.84 -14.91
CA GLY A 432 35.54 -4.60 -15.68
C GLY A 432 34.13 -4.05 -15.82
N GLN A 433 33.18 -4.53 -15.04
CA GLN A 433 31.79 -4.03 -15.07
C GLN A 433 31.72 -2.59 -14.58
N THR A 434 31.24 -1.66 -15.44
CA THR A 434 31.14 -0.23 -15.18
C THR A 434 29.74 0.29 -14.94
N ALA A 435 28.73 -0.58 -15.01
CA ALA A 435 27.33 -0.24 -14.76
C ALA A 435 26.57 -1.39 -14.10
N MET A 436 25.55 -1.06 -13.31
CA MET A 436 24.65 -2.02 -12.66
C MET A 436 23.20 -1.57 -12.84
N SER A 437 22.32 -2.50 -13.18
CA SER A 437 20.88 -2.28 -13.22
C SER A 437 20.28 -2.60 -11.85
N ILE A 438 19.60 -1.64 -11.26
CA ILE A 438 18.87 -1.78 -10.00
C ILE A 438 17.39 -1.92 -10.35
N HIS A 439 16.80 -3.08 -10.04
CA HIS A 439 15.39 -3.37 -10.25
C HIS A 439 14.71 -3.52 -8.90
N VAL A 440 13.86 -2.56 -8.57
CA VAL A 440 13.13 -2.48 -7.30
C VAL A 440 11.83 -3.26 -7.41
N LEU A 441 11.58 -4.11 -6.44
CA LEU A 441 10.48 -5.07 -6.41
C LEU A 441 9.69 -4.98 -5.11
N GLN A 442 8.41 -5.34 -5.18
CA GLN A 442 7.52 -5.46 -4.04
C GLN A 442 6.83 -6.83 -4.05
N GLY A 443 6.84 -7.53 -2.94
CA GLY A 443 6.19 -8.84 -2.82
C GLY A 443 6.84 -9.76 -1.80
N GLU A 444 6.25 -10.95 -1.67
CA GLU A 444 6.66 -11.94 -0.66
C GLU A 444 7.32 -13.19 -1.26
N ARG A 445 7.32 -13.33 -2.60
CA ARG A 445 7.94 -14.46 -3.30
C ARG A 445 9.45 -14.23 -3.48
N ASP A 446 10.19 -15.31 -3.73
CA ASP A 446 11.64 -15.27 -3.91
C ASP A 446 12.05 -15.10 -5.39
N LEU A 447 11.13 -15.26 -6.33
CA LEU A 447 11.38 -15.10 -7.76
C LEU A 447 10.86 -13.75 -8.26
N VAL A 448 11.64 -13.08 -9.11
CA VAL A 448 11.32 -11.76 -9.69
C VAL A 448 10.00 -11.79 -10.47
N GLN A 449 9.72 -12.87 -11.20
CA GLN A 449 8.49 -13.01 -11.99
C GLN A 449 7.21 -13.06 -11.14
N ASP A 450 7.34 -13.43 -9.86
CA ASP A 450 6.23 -13.57 -8.92
C ASP A 450 6.12 -12.35 -7.99
N CYS A 451 6.95 -11.32 -8.22
CA CYS A 451 6.94 -10.05 -7.50
C CYS A 451 6.63 -8.89 -8.44
N ARG A 452 6.10 -7.84 -7.87
CA ARG A 452 5.79 -6.62 -8.62
C ARG A 452 7.01 -5.77 -8.86
N SER A 453 7.19 -5.33 -10.11
CA SER A 453 8.20 -4.33 -10.48
C SER A 453 7.72 -2.93 -10.10
N LEU A 454 8.48 -2.22 -9.25
CA LEU A 454 8.19 -0.84 -8.85
C LEU A 454 8.97 0.17 -9.68
N ALA A 455 10.27 -0.09 -9.90
CA ALA A 455 11.13 0.79 -10.67
C ALA A 455 12.37 0.05 -11.18
N ARG A 456 12.94 0.55 -12.28
CA ARG A 456 14.24 0.08 -12.77
C ARG A 456 15.11 1.28 -13.15
N PHE A 457 16.32 1.33 -12.62
CA PHE A 457 17.30 2.38 -12.93
C PHE A 457 18.72 1.83 -12.99
N SER A 458 19.67 2.61 -13.49
CA SER A 458 21.06 2.15 -13.66
C SER A 458 22.01 3.04 -12.89
N LEU A 459 22.90 2.43 -12.11
CA LEU A 459 24.12 3.05 -11.61
C LEU A 459 25.20 2.89 -12.69
N ARG A 460 25.80 3.98 -13.14
CA ARG A 460 26.87 4.01 -14.15
C ARG A 460 28.11 4.69 -13.58
N GLY A 461 29.27 4.41 -14.14
CA GLY A 461 30.53 5.00 -13.68
C GLY A 461 31.17 4.23 -12.53
N ILE A 462 30.81 2.96 -12.35
CA ILE A 462 31.53 2.05 -11.45
C ILE A 462 32.95 1.87 -11.99
N PRO A 463 34.00 2.00 -11.16
CA PRO A 463 35.36 1.75 -11.60
C PRO A 463 35.53 0.32 -12.13
N PRO A 464 36.24 0.12 -13.25
CA PRO A 464 36.50 -1.22 -13.76
C PRO A 464 37.46 -1.95 -12.81
N MET A 465 36.93 -2.92 -12.08
CA MET A 465 37.67 -3.78 -11.13
C MET A 465 37.38 -5.25 -11.42
N VAL A 466 38.09 -6.15 -10.74
CA VAL A 466 37.75 -7.58 -10.77
C VAL A 466 36.37 -7.80 -10.18
N ALA A 467 35.66 -8.81 -10.64
CA ALA A 467 34.35 -9.18 -10.13
C ALA A 467 34.39 -9.35 -8.60
N GLY A 468 33.38 -8.85 -7.91
CA GLY A 468 33.30 -8.89 -6.46
C GLY A 468 34.08 -7.79 -5.70
N ALA A 469 34.89 -6.97 -6.37
CA ALA A 469 35.70 -5.94 -5.71
C ALA A 469 34.93 -4.62 -5.49
N ALA A 470 34.06 -4.23 -6.41
CA ALA A 470 33.26 -3.02 -6.26
C ALA A 470 32.26 -3.16 -5.09
N ARG A 471 32.06 -2.07 -4.34
CA ARG A 471 31.14 -2.00 -3.21
C ARG A 471 30.00 -1.04 -3.55
N ILE A 472 28.85 -1.59 -3.84
CA ILE A 472 27.65 -0.83 -4.20
C ILE A 472 26.68 -0.88 -3.02
N ARG A 473 26.50 0.25 -2.35
CA ARG A 473 25.53 0.40 -1.28
C ARG A 473 24.19 0.81 -1.88
N VAL A 474 23.17 -0.05 -1.74
CA VAL A 474 21.80 0.28 -2.12
C VAL A 474 21.01 0.58 -0.86
N THR A 475 20.42 1.77 -0.81
CA THR A 475 19.64 2.25 0.34
C THR A 475 18.18 2.39 -0.07
N PHE A 476 17.30 1.74 0.67
CA PHE A 476 15.85 1.89 0.62
C PHE A 476 15.43 2.81 1.75
N GLN A 477 14.74 3.88 1.44
CA GLN A 477 14.21 4.82 2.42
C GLN A 477 12.71 5.00 2.19
N VAL A 478 11.91 4.65 3.19
CA VAL A 478 10.45 4.87 3.21
C VAL A 478 10.16 5.97 4.19
N ASP A 479 9.47 7.02 3.75
CA ASP A 479 9.09 8.13 4.61
C ASP A 479 7.87 7.78 5.49
N ALA A 480 7.46 8.73 6.34
CA ALA A 480 6.31 8.58 7.23
C ALA A 480 4.97 8.47 6.48
N ASP A 481 4.94 8.82 5.20
CA ASP A 481 3.77 8.71 4.33
C ASP A 481 3.75 7.39 3.54
N GLY A 482 4.81 6.56 3.69
CA GLY A 482 4.97 5.31 2.96
C GLY A 482 5.58 5.45 1.57
N LEU A 483 6.13 6.62 1.21
CA LEU A 483 6.76 6.82 -0.10
C LEU A 483 8.19 6.31 -0.09
N LEU A 484 8.52 5.51 -1.13
CA LEU A 484 9.81 4.85 -1.27
C LEU A 484 10.79 5.66 -2.12
N THR A 485 11.98 5.91 -1.60
CA THR A 485 13.15 6.37 -2.34
C THR A 485 14.21 5.28 -2.32
N VAL A 486 14.79 4.96 -3.48
CA VAL A 486 15.89 4.01 -3.59
C VAL A 486 17.10 4.69 -4.20
N SER A 487 18.23 4.61 -3.52
CA SER A 487 19.51 5.13 -4.02
C SER A 487 20.56 4.02 -4.06
N ALA A 488 21.42 4.07 -5.06
CA ALA A 488 22.59 3.20 -5.21
C ALA A 488 23.85 4.07 -5.31
N GLU A 489 24.88 3.73 -4.55
CA GLU A 489 26.14 4.46 -4.47
C GLU A 489 27.32 3.50 -4.51
N GLU A 490 28.30 3.78 -5.39
CA GLU A 490 29.59 3.11 -5.34
C GLU A 490 30.47 3.80 -4.29
N THR A 491 30.86 3.04 -3.24
CA THR A 491 31.39 3.61 -1.99
C THR A 491 32.82 4.19 -2.11
N SER A 492 33.61 3.77 -3.13
CA SER A 492 34.98 4.27 -3.30
C SER A 492 35.05 5.57 -4.09
N THR A 493 34.16 5.78 -5.05
CA THR A 493 34.12 6.96 -5.92
C THR A 493 33.02 7.96 -5.54
N GLY A 494 32.02 7.53 -4.76
CA GLY A 494 30.85 8.33 -4.44
C GLY A 494 29.89 8.52 -5.61
N VAL A 495 30.06 7.78 -6.71
CA VAL A 495 29.10 7.82 -7.83
C VAL A 495 27.76 7.28 -7.35
N ARG A 496 26.72 8.10 -7.48
CA ARG A 496 25.37 7.82 -6.96
C ARG A 496 24.32 7.95 -8.06
N SER A 497 23.32 7.10 -7.99
CA SER A 497 22.07 7.22 -8.73
C SER A 497 20.91 7.01 -7.75
N GLU A 498 19.84 7.76 -7.94
CA GLU A 498 18.69 7.74 -7.05
C GLU A 498 17.40 7.79 -7.86
N VAL A 499 16.39 7.08 -7.41
CA VAL A 499 15.04 7.15 -7.96
C VAL A 499 14.04 7.33 -6.83
N LEU A 500 13.19 8.33 -6.96
CA LEU A 500 11.92 8.34 -6.24
C LEU A 500 11.01 7.35 -6.96
N VAL A 501 10.65 6.29 -6.28
CA VAL A 501 9.79 5.27 -6.86
C VAL A 501 8.39 5.88 -7.00
N LYS A 502 8.03 6.19 -8.24
CA LYS A 502 6.65 6.48 -8.61
C LYS A 502 6.10 5.21 -9.22
N PRO A 503 5.37 4.39 -8.46
CA PRO A 503 4.81 3.16 -9.01
C PRO A 503 3.89 3.53 -10.17
N SER A 504 4.04 2.85 -11.29
CA SER A 504 3.22 3.10 -12.47
C SER A 504 1.76 2.70 -12.25
N PHE A 505 1.50 1.78 -11.29
CA PHE A 505 0.15 1.26 -11.00
C PHE A 505 0.07 0.70 -9.58
N GLY A 506 -1.12 0.77 -8.94
CA GLY A 506 -1.42 0.16 -7.65
C GLY A 506 -1.67 -1.36 -7.75
N LEU A 507 -1.34 -2.12 -6.71
CA LEU A 507 -1.81 -3.50 -6.54
C LEU A 507 -3.26 -3.48 -6.06
N ASN A 508 -4.09 -4.40 -6.56
CA ASN A 508 -5.36 -4.65 -5.93
C ASN A 508 -5.19 -5.65 -4.76
N ASP A 509 -6.12 -5.65 -3.81
CA ASP A 509 -5.99 -6.49 -2.59
C ASP A 509 -6.10 -7.98 -2.88
N GLU A 510 -6.81 -8.36 -3.95
CA GLU A 510 -6.82 -9.74 -4.38
C GLU A 510 -5.42 -10.16 -4.84
N GLU A 511 -4.66 -9.25 -5.45
CA GLU A 511 -3.27 -9.50 -5.82
C GLU A 511 -2.38 -9.54 -4.58
N ILE A 512 -2.54 -8.62 -3.63
CA ILE A 512 -1.80 -8.66 -2.37
C ILE A 512 -2.15 -9.93 -1.59
N ALA A 513 -3.45 -10.25 -1.45
CA ALA A 513 -3.89 -11.47 -0.80
C ALA A 513 -3.40 -12.72 -1.53
N ARG A 514 -3.40 -12.72 -2.86
CA ARG A 514 -2.86 -13.79 -3.70
C ARG A 514 -1.36 -13.90 -3.52
N MET A 515 -0.60 -12.80 -3.60
CA MET A 515 0.85 -12.79 -3.38
C MET A 515 1.22 -13.35 -2.01
N LEU A 516 0.42 -13.04 -0.97
CA LEU A 516 0.62 -13.60 0.36
C LEU A 516 0.24 -15.09 0.44
N GLN A 517 -0.89 -15.49 -0.17
CA GLN A 517 -1.29 -16.90 -0.24
C GLN A 517 -0.30 -17.73 -1.06
N ASP A 518 0.12 -17.22 -2.21
CA ASP A 518 1.11 -17.88 -3.08
C ASP A 518 2.45 -18.03 -2.37
N SER A 519 2.89 -17.05 -1.60
CA SER A 519 4.10 -17.14 -0.76
C SER A 519 4.01 -18.26 0.27
N PHE A 520 2.84 -18.49 0.88
CA PHE A 520 2.65 -19.59 1.82
C PHE A 520 2.49 -20.95 1.12
N ALA A 521 1.76 -20.98 0.00
CA ALA A 521 1.51 -22.21 -0.75
C ALA A 521 2.78 -22.76 -1.43
N HIS A 522 3.64 -21.89 -1.91
CA HIS A 522 4.82 -22.24 -2.69
C HIS A 522 6.15 -22.07 -1.94
N GLY A 523 6.13 -21.83 -0.62
CA GLY A 523 7.33 -21.57 0.16
C GLY A 523 8.41 -22.67 0.06
N ALA A 524 8.00 -23.95 -0.04
CA ALA A 524 8.94 -25.05 -0.24
C ALA A 524 9.54 -25.07 -1.67
N GLU A 525 8.72 -24.72 -2.67
CA GLU A 525 9.16 -24.62 -4.06
C GLU A 525 10.09 -23.41 -4.25
N ASP A 526 9.79 -22.29 -3.60
CA ASP A 526 10.62 -21.09 -3.63
C ASP A 526 12.02 -21.36 -3.05
N ILE A 527 12.10 -22.07 -1.92
CA ILE A 527 13.37 -22.48 -1.32
C ILE A 527 14.16 -23.37 -2.29
N ALA A 528 13.49 -24.32 -2.94
CA ALA A 528 14.14 -25.20 -3.91
C ALA A 528 14.63 -24.44 -5.15
N HIS A 529 13.81 -23.54 -5.70
CA HIS A 529 14.16 -22.70 -6.83
C HIS A 529 15.29 -21.72 -6.50
N ARG A 530 15.24 -21.09 -5.33
CA ARG A 530 16.31 -20.21 -4.84
C ARG A 530 17.63 -20.96 -4.77
N ARG A 531 17.65 -22.13 -4.13
CA ARG A 531 18.84 -22.97 -4.00
C ARG A 531 19.41 -23.38 -5.36
N LEU A 532 18.54 -23.77 -6.31
CA LEU A 532 18.95 -24.10 -7.66
C LEU A 532 19.53 -22.90 -8.41
N SER A 533 18.89 -21.73 -8.30
CA SER A 533 19.34 -20.49 -8.95
C SER A 533 20.69 -20.03 -8.37
N GLU A 534 20.85 -20.05 -7.06
CA GLU A 534 22.12 -19.73 -6.38
C GLU A 534 23.25 -20.66 -6.82
N ALA A 535 23.00 -21.98 -6.87
CA ALA A 535 23.97 -22.96 -7.34
C ALA A 535 24.35 -22.74 -8.81
N ARG A 536 23.39 -22.41 -9.69
CA ARG A 536 23.67 -22.08 -11.10
C ARG A 536 24.50 -20.83 -11.24
N VAL A 537 24.18 -19.74 -10.52
CA VAL A 537 24.95 -18.48 -10.53
C VAL A 537 26.40 -18.74 -10.11
N GLU A 538 26.60 -19.51 -9.04
CA GLU A 538 27.93 -19.85 -8.56
C GLU A 538 28.70 -20.75 -9.56
N GLY A 539 28.05 -21.78 -10.11
CA GLY A 539 28.65 -22.63 -11.13
C GLY A 539 29.03 -21.86 -12.40
N GLU A 540 28.19 -20.91 -12.85
CA GLU A 540 28.53 -20.05 -13.99
C GLU A 540 29.68 -19.10 -13.68
N ARG A 541 29.73 -18.54 -12.45
CA ARG A 541 30.85 -17.71 -11.99
C ARG A 541 32.17 -18.46 -12.04
N VAL A 542 32.21 -19.70 -11.53
CA VAL A 542 33.38 -20.56 -11.56
C VAL A 542 33.80 -20.86 -13.00
N ARG A 543 32.84 -21.15 -13.88
CA ARG A 543 33.10 -21.43 -15.31
C ARG A 543 33.67 -20.20 -16.02
N GLU A 544 33.09 -19.02 -15.86
CA GLU A 544 33.56 -17.77 -16.48
C GLU A 544 34.98 -17.41 -15.98
N ALA A 545 35.24 -17.52 -14.66
CA ALA A 545 36.56 -17.29 -14.08
C ALA A 545 37.60 -18.25 -14.64
N LEU A 546 37.25 -19.52 -14.79
CA LEU A 546 38.15 -20.52 -15.39
C LEU A 546 38.44 -20.22 -16.86
N GLN A 547 37.41 -19.88 -17.67
CA GLN A 547 37.60 -19.51 -19.07
C GLN A 547 38.50 -18.29 -19.23
N GLY A 548 38.29 -17.26 -18.39
CA GLY A 548 39.16 -16.09 -18.33
C GLY A 548 40.60 -16.44 -17.98
N ALA A 549 40.81 -17.33 -17.00
CA ALA A 549 42.14 -17.79 -16.62
C ALA A 549 42.82 -18.61 -17.71
N LEU A 550 42.11 -19.50 -18.37
CA LEU A 550 42.64 -20.34 -19.44
C LEU A 550 42.97 -19.56 -20.72
N SER A 551 42.20 -18.50 -21.01
CA SER A 551 42.49 -17.67 -22.19
C SER A 551 43.84 -16.97 -22.13
N THR A 552 44.36 -16.70 -20.92
CA THR A 552 45.59 -15.94 -20.68
C THR A 552 46.77 -16.87 -20.30
N ASP A 553 46.52 -17.89 -19.49
CA ASP A 553 47.54 -18.60 -18.75
C ASP A 553 47.49 -20.15 -18.93
N ALA A 554 46.79 -20.66 -19.96
CA ALA A 554 46.68 -22.10 -20.22
C ALA A 554 48.02 -22.81 -20.35
N ALA A 555 49.08 -22.10 -20.80
CA ALA A 555 50.43 -22.63 -20.93
C ALA A 555 51.10 -22.97 -19.58
N LEU A 556 50.53 -22.52 -18.46
CA LEU A 556 51.03 -22.81 -17.11
C LEU A 556 50.63 -24.18 -16.60
N LEU A 557 49.69 -24.88 -17.28
CA LEU A 557 49.21 -26.20 -16.89
C LEU A 557 50.03 -27.33 -17.53
N GLN A 558 50.25 -28.40 -16.78
CA GLN A 558 50.76 -29.66 -17.32
C GLN A 558 49.65 -30.45 -18.03
N ALA A 559 49.99 -31.37 -18.92
CA ALA A 559 49.02 -32.05 -19.76
C ALA A 559 47.97 -32.86 -18.96
N ASP A 560 48.39 -33.48 -17.87
CA ASP A 560 47.52 -34.26 -16.97
C ASP A 560 46.61 -33.38 -16.10
N GLU A 561 47.11 -32.22 -15.68
CA GLU A 561 46.34 -31.22 -14.93
C GLU A 561 45.27 -30.61 -15.82
N LYS A 562 45.63 -30.25 -17.06
CA LYS A 562 44.70 -29.75 -18.06
C LYS A 562 43.59 -30.77 -18.35
N ALA A 563 43.93 -32.06 -18.54
CA ALA A 563 42.94 -33.09 -18.79
C ALA A 563 41.95 -33.26 -17.61
N ARG A 564 42.44 -33.15 -16.37
CA ARG A 564 41.57 -33.17 -15.17
C ARG A 564 40.65 -31.96 -15.10
N LEU A 565 41.18 -30.81 -15.40
CA LEU A 565 40.42 -29.55 -15.37
C LEU A 565 39.36 -29.51 -16.48
N ASP A 566 39.72 -29.96 -17.70
CA ASP A 566 38.77 -30.05 -18.82
C ASP A 566 37.62 -31.04 -18.50
N ALA A 567 37.95 -32.20 -17.88
CA ALA A 567 36.92 -33.15 -17.45
C ALA A 567 35.99 -32.59 -16.36
N ALA A 568 36.53 -31.89 -15.36
CA ALA A 568 35.74 -31.25 -14.32
C ALA A 568 34.86 -30.13 -14.89
N SER A 569 35.39 -29.31 -15.80
CA SER A 569 34.64 -28.25 -16.49
C SER A 569 33.49 -28.82 -17.33
N GLN A 570 33.74 -29.90 -18.08
CA GLN A 570 32.69 -30.56 -18.87
C GLN A 570 31.59 -31.17 -17.97
N HIS A 571 31.98 -31.71 -16.82
CA HIS A 571 31.00 -32.20 -15.84
C HIS A 571 30.16 -31.07 -15.25
N LEU A 572 30.77 -29.93 -14.91
CA LEU A 572 30.04 -28.73 -14.44
C LEU A 572 29.04 -28.25 -15.49
N GLU A 573 29.43 -28.20 -16.79
CA GLU A 573 28.51 -27.81 -17.86
C GLU A 573 27.30 -28.75 -17.97
N GLN A 574 27.52 -30.05 -17.79
CA GLN A 574 26.43 -31.04 -17.78
C GLN A 574 25.48 -30.81 -16.56
N CYS A 575 26.05 -30.58 -15.39
CA CYS A 575 25.27 -30.31 -14.18
C CYS A 575 24.47 -29.00 -14.27
N LEU A 576 25.05 -27.95 -14.85
CA LEU A 576 24.38 -26.64 -15.05
C LEU A 576 23.12 -26.74 -15.94
N ALA A 577 23.07 -27.67 -16.88
CA ALA A 577 21.89 -27.97 -17.69
C ALA A 577 20.81 -28.75 -16.91
N GLY A 578 21.14 -29.29 -15.75
CA GLY A 578 20.24 -30.08 -14.90
C GLY A 578 19.46 -29.20 -13.89
N SER A 579 18.70 -29.84 -13.00
CA SER A 579 17.91 -29.25 -11.95
C SER A 579 18.31 -29.65 -10.52
N ASP A 580 19.49 -30.27 -10.36
CA ASP A 580 20.01 -30.71 -9.07
C ASP A 580 21.05 -29.69 -8.54
N ALA A 581 20.66 -28.88 -7.56
CA ALA A 581 21.50 -27.85 -6.94
C ALA A 581 22.76 -28.46 -6.28
N ASP A 582 22.63 -29.62 -5.62
CA ASP A 582 23.76 -30.26 -4.93
C ASP A 582 24.78 -30.82 -5.94
N ALA A 583 24.31 -31.35 -7.07
CA ALA A 583 25.18 -31.79 -8.15
C ALA A 583 25.96 -30.63 -8.76
N ILE A 584 25.31 -29.49 -8.98
CA ILE A 584 25.96 -28.28 -9.51
C ILE A 584 27.03 -27.76 -8.54
N SER A 585 26.71 -27.63 -7.26
CA SER A 585 27.65 -27.16 -6.24
C SER A 585 28.88 -28.03 -6.12
N LYS A 586 28.68 -29.35 -6.07
CA LYS A 586 29.80 -30.33 -6.04
C LYS A 586 30.67 -30.28 -7.30
N ALA A 587 30.04 -30.08 -8.47
CA ALA A 587 30.77 -29.97 -9.71
C ALA A 587 31.59 -28.66 -9.77
N ALA A 588 31.06 -27.55 -9.23
CA ALA A 588 31.79 -26.29 -9.10
C ALA A 588 33.00 -26.42 -8.17
N GLU A 589 32.84 -27.02 -6.98
CA GLU A 589 33.94 -27.34 -6.06
C GLU A 589 35.02 -28.22 -6.71
N ALA A 590 34.62 -29.20 -7.52
CA ALA A 590 35.54 -30.04 -8.24
C ALA A 590 36.36 -29.28 -9.29
N VAL A 591 35.77 -28.28 -9.96
CA VAL A 591 36.49 -27.39 -10.88
C VAL A 591 37.49 -26.53 -10.13
N GLU A 592 37.08 -25.92 -9.00
CA GLU A 592 37.97 -25.10 -8.17
C GLU A 592 39.16 -25.92 -7.67
N ALA A 593 38.93 -27.12 -7.17
CA ALA A 593 40.00 -28.03 -6.74
C ALA A 593 40.95 -28.44 -7.90
N ALA A 594 40.40 -28.70 -9.09
CA ALA A 594 41.22 -29.00 -10.27
C ALA A 594 41.99 -27.78 -10.79
N ALA A 595 41.52 -26.57 -10.56
CA ALA A 595 42.13 -25.30 -10.96
C ALA A 595 43.24 -24.84 -10.00
N GLU A 596 43.36 -25.40 -8.79
CA GLU A 596 44.31 -24.96 -7.76
C GLU A 596 45.77 -24.85 -8.26
N PRO A 597 46.32 -25.80 -9.04
CA PRO A 597 47.67 -25.69 -9.59
C PRO A 597 47.82 -24.48 -10.54
N LEU A 598 46.79 -24.16 -11.32
CA LEU A 598 46.77 -22.99 -12.20
C LEU A 598 46.81 -21.70 -11.38
N VAL A 599 45.96 -21.60 -10.34
CA VAL A 599 45.87 -20.43 -9.46
C VAL A 599 47.21 -20.17 -8.77
N GLN A 600 47.87 -21.21 -8.21
CA GLN A 600 49.17 -21.10 -7.56
C GLN A 600 50.23 -20.56 -8.53
N ARG A 601 50.32 -21.13 -9.74
CA ARG A 601 51.31 -20.70 -10.74
C ARG A 601 51.06 -19.29 -11.30
N ARG A 602 49.77 -18.89 -11.39
CA ARG A 602 49.43 -17.49 -11.73
C ARG A 602 49.87 -16.54 -10.65
N MET A 603 49.67 -16.84 -9.38
CA MET A 603 50.14 -16.03 -8.24
C MET A 603 51.68 -15.95 -8.25
N ASP A 604 52.37 -17.06 -8.41
CA ASP A 604 53.84 -17.07 -8.49
C ASP A 604 54.35 -16.26 -9.67
N SER A 605 53.71 -16.34 -10.83
CA SER A 605 54.06 -15.59 -12.03
C SER A 605 53.81 -14.09 -11.85
N ALA A 606 52.71 -13.72 -11.22
CA ALA A 606 52.35 -12.32 -10.89
C ALA A 606 53.34 -11.72 -9.87
N LEU A 607 53.66 -12.49 -8.82
CA LEU A 607 54.68 -12.12 -7.82
C LEU A 607 56.05 -11.91 -8.47
N ARG A 608 56.49 -12.86 -9.31
CA ARG A 608 57.79 -12.70 -10.03
C ARG A 608 57.79 -11.48 -10.92
N ARG A 609 56.72 -11.16 -11.63
CA ARG A 609 56.63 -9.93 -12.45
C ARG A 609 56.62 -8.67 -11.61
N ALA A 610 55.96 -8.69 -10.45
CA ALA A 610 55.91 -7.50 -9.55
C ALA A 610 57.26 -7.23 -8.87
N ILE A 611 58.07 -8.27 -8.65
CA ILE A 611 59.38 -8.20 -8.01
C ILE A 611 60.50 -7.97 -9.06
N ALA A 612 60.28 -8.39 -10.32
CA ALA A 612 61.27 -8.27 -11.40
C ALA A 612 61.56 -6.81 -11.68
N GLY A 613 62.78 -6.36 -11.33
CA GLY A 613 63.25 -4.97 -11.51
C GLY A 613 63.23 -4.09 -10.27
N ARG A 614 62.88 -4.63 -9.09
CA ARG A 614 63.01 -3.94 -7.81
C ARG A 614 64.19 -4.45 -7.00
N SER A 615 64.95 -3.56 -6.38
CA SER A 615 66.01 -3.88 -5.42
C SER A 615 65.40 -4.44 -4.13
N ILE A 616 66.12 -5.34 -3.44
CA ILE A 616 65.66 -5.91 -2.15
C ILE A 616 65.44 -4.82 -1.10
N ASP A 617 66.10 -3.67 -1.24
CA ASP A 617 65.97 -2.54 -0.31
C ASP A 617 64.66 -1.75 -0.48
N ASP A 618 63.94 -1.91 -1.63
CA ASP A 618 62.64 -1.24 -1.90
C ASP A 618 61.42 -2.06 -1.40
N LEU A 619 61.62 -3.22 -0.77
CA LEU A 619 60.55 -4.11 -0.28
C LEU A 619 60.30 -3.99 1.23
N GLY A 620 60.94 -3.02 1.90
CA GLY A 620 60.93 -2.84 3.36
C GLY A 620 60.23 -1.57 3.88
N GLU A 621 59.41 -0.85 3.07
CA GLU A 621 58.51 0.21 3.53
C GLU A 621 57.05 -0.11 3.36
#